data_085f4e7c3196909b7440eab53b470a6c
#
_entry.id   085f4e7c3196909b7440eab53b470a6c
#
_cell.length_a   1.000
_cell.length_b   1.000
_cell.length_c   1.000
_cell.angle_alpha   90.00
_cell.angle_beta   90.00
_cell.angle_gamma   90.00
#
_symmetry.space_group_name_H-M   'P 1'
#
loop_
_entity.id
_entity.type
_entity.pdbx_description
1 polymer ?
#
loop_
_entity_poly.entity_id
_entity_poly.type
_entity_poly.pdbx_seq_one_letter_code
_entity_poly.pdbx_strand_id
1 'polypeptide(L)'
;GVPLTVFELVTATYATRDFDLRKDWLQCRNTICGFGDTLRTDLFDGIDETTFLTTVCLYTSYLNKQSGKTNTISCKKKDVLGLPYESYIANRDAVLSGFKIAKEFLLRDQCVFRQRDLPYTTQLIPLAAICAVLGKSKCNEPNTIKTLSRWYWCGILGEMYGGANETRYAYDIEDMVEEVNGRPNAMHTINSAVFSSTRLLTLQTRLSAAYKGIMALLYKEKCRDFMNNTTIDIVNSMLESPDIHHIFPEAYCEKMGIKRERYNSIINKTPILPATNRSIGGNAPSEYLGAILKKVDGLTENELQARVESHFINYAELK
;
A
#
# COMPACT_ATOMS: atom_id res chain seq x y z
N GLY A 1 -4.37 20.34 30.00
CA GLY A 1 -5.45 19.66 29.28
C GLY A 1 -4.91 19.00 28.02
N VAL A 2 -5.47 17.87 27.62
CA VAL A 2 -5.13 17.21 26.34
C VAL A 2 -5.79 18.06 25.23
N PRO A 3 -5.06 18.48 24.19
CA PRO A 3 -5.64 19.21 23.08
C PRO A 3 -6.66 18.33 22.34
N LEU A 4 -7.81 18.89 22.01
CA LEU A 4 -8.84 18.19 21.24
C LEU A 4 -8.34 17.89 19.81
N THR A 5 -8.65 16.71 19.32
CA THR A 5 -8.39 16.30 17.93
C THR A 5 -9.35 17.00 16.98
N VAL A 6 -9.05 16.98 15.68
CA VAL A 6 -9.96 17.48 14.63
C VAL A 6 -11.29 16.76 14.70
N PHE A 7 -11.28 15.45 14.88
CA PHE A 7 -12.48 14.63 14.98
C PHE A 7 -13.37 15.03 16.18
N GLU A 8 -12.77 15.28 17.35
CA GLU A 8 -13.52 15.70 18.55
C GLU A 8 -14.18 17.08 18.35
N LEU A 9 -13.51 18.00 17.68
CA LEU A 9 -14.06 19.31 17.37
C LEU A 9 -15.22 19.21 16.38
N VAL A 10 -15.10 18.41 15.31
CA VAL A 10 -16.20 18.15 14.37
C VAL A 10 -17.36 17.42 15.06
N THR A 11 -17.05 16.46 15.96
CA THR A 11 -18.07 15.76 16.77
C THR A 11 -18.88 16.75 17.59
N ALA A 12 -18.23 17.71 18.26
CA ALA A 12 -18.93 18.73 19.04
C ALA A 12 -19.81 19.64 18.14
N THR A 13 -19.33 19.95 16.94
CA THR A 13 -20.09 20.74 15.96
C THR A 13 -21.35 19.99 15.50
N TYR A 14 -21.23 18.70 15.16
CA TYR A 14 -22.36 17.90 14.65
C TYR A 14 -23.36 17.51 15.76
N ALA A 15 -22.93 17.46 17.02
CA ALA A 15 -23.82 17.25 18.16
C ALA A 15 -24.90 18.35 18.27
N THR A 16 -24.65 19.57 17.77
CA THR A 16 -25.67 20.64 17.69
C THR A 16 -26.81 20.32 16.72
N ARG A 17 -26.65 19.27 15.91
CA ARG A 17 -27.64 18.74 14.95
C ARG A 17 -28.23 17.40 15.40
N ASP A 18 -28.12 17.06 16.68
CA ASP A 18 -28.53 15.77 17.25
C ASP A 18 -27.87 14.56 16.54
N PHE A 19 -26.63 14.74 16.03
CA PHE A 19 -25.91 13.71 15.32
C PHE A 19 -24.69 13.21 16.12
N ASP A 20 -24.64 11.90 16.36
CA ASP A 20 -23.52 11.22 17.02
C ASP A 20 -22.48 10.74 15.99
N LEU A 21 -21.52 11.60 15.69
CA LEU A 21 -20.44 11.30 14.73
C LEU A 21 -19.57 10.12 15.20
N ARG A 22 -19.40 9.89 16.50
CA ARG A 22 -18.61 8.75 17.01
C ARG A 22 -19.29 7.42 16.71
N LYS A 23 -20.60 7.36 16.93
CA LYS A 23 -21.42 6.18 16.63
C LYS A 23 -21.43 5.92 15.11
N ASP A 24 -21.61 6.96 14.31
CA ASP A 24 -21.58 6.87 12.85
C ASP A 24 -20.21 6.40 12.35
N TRP A 25 -19.13 6.95 12.88
CA TRP A 25 -17.76 6.50 12.56
C TRP A 25 -17.54 5.02 12.86
N LEU A 26 -18.01 4.51 14.00
CA LEU A 26 -17.89 3.09 14.32
C LEU A 26 -18.57 2.19 13.26
N GLN A 27 -19.73 2.60 12.75
CA GLN A 27 -20.42 1.89 11.66
C GLN A 27 -19.63 1.99 10.35
N CYS A 28 -19.15 3.18 9.99
CA CYS A 28 -18.31 3.41 8.83
C CYS A 28 -17.04 2.56 8.88
N ARG A 29 -16.34 2.56 10.01
CA ARG A 29 -15.14 1.76 10.25
C ARG A 29 -15.39 0.26 10.09
N ASN A 30 -16.48 -0.26 10.65
CA ASN A 30 -16.86 -1.66 10.49
C ASN A 30 -17.04 -2.02 9.01
N THR A 31 -17.63 -1.11 8.24
CA THR A 31 -17.82 -1.28 6.79
C THR A 31 -16.49 -1.24 6.02
N ILE A 32 -15.58 -0.32 6.36
CA ILE A 32 -14.26 -0.17 5.73
C ILE A 32 -13.37 -1.38 6.04
N CYS A 33 -13.34 -1.81 7.30
CA CYS A 33 -12.56 -2.96 7.74
C CYS A 33 -13.12 -4.29 7.23
N GLY A 34 -14.41 -4.33 6.83
CA GLY A 34 -15.07 -5.56 6.38
C GLY A 34 -15.32 -6.53 7.53
N PHE A 35 -15.70 -6.02 8.72
CA PHE A 35 -16.12 -6.90 9.82
C PHE A 35 -17.38 -7.67 9.40
N GLY A 36 -17.27 -9.00 9.36
CA GLY A 36 -18.33 -9.91 8.88
C GLY A 36 -18.10 -10.44 7.46
N ASP A 37 -17.10 -9.96 6.71
CA ASP A 37 -16.77 -10.51 5.40
C ASP A 37 -16.13 -11.92 5.55
N THR A 38 -16.46 -12.81 4.62
CA THR A 38 -15.96 -14.20 4.60
C THR A 38 -14.41 -14.25 4.43
N LEU A 39 -13.85 -13.30 3.68
CA LEU A 39 -12.40 -13.13 3.46
C LEU A 39 -11.96 -11.76 3.99
N ARG A 40 -11.98 -11.63 5.33
CA ARG A 40 -11.52 -10.41 5.98
C ARG A 40 -9.99 -10.32 5.98
N THR A 41 -9.45 -9.18 5.54
CA THR A 41 -8.05 -8.81 5.75
C THR A 41 -7.97 -7.68 6.78
N ASP A 42 -6.85 -7.57 7.48
CA ASP A 42 -6.57 -6.46 8.40
C ASP A 42 -6.05 -5.20 7.69
N LEU A 43 -6.05 -5.19 6.35
CA LEU A 43 -5.42 -4.15 5.52
C LEU A 43 -5.82 -2.73 5.94
N PHE A 44 -7.09 -2.53 6.31
CA PHE A 44 -7.64 -1.23 6.67
C PHE A 44 -7.93 -1.06 8.17
N ASP A 45 -7.49 -1.98 9.02
CA ASP A 45 -7.75 -1.90 10.47
C ASP A 45 -7.10 -0.67 11.14
N GLY A 46 -6.06 -0.12 10.53
CA GLY A 46 -5.37 1.10 11.00
C GLY A 46 -5.92 2.42 10.47
N ILE A 47 -7.03 2.40 9.72
CA ILE A 47 -7.67 3.65 9.29
C ILE A 47 -8.37 4.28 10.51
N ASP A 48 -8.02 5.54 10.78
CA ASP A 48 -8.61 6.33 11.85
C ASP A 48 -9.73 7.27 11.34
N GLU A 49 -10.45 7.85 12.27
CA GLU A 49 -11.53 8.79 12.04
C GLU A 49 -11.08 10.07 11.31
N THR A 50 -9.85 10.51 11.55
CA THR A 50 -9.29 11.70 10.89
C THR A 50 -9.02 11.42 9.41
N THR A 51 -8.49 10.25 9.08
CA THR A 51 -8.30 9.77 7.70
C THR A 51 -9.64 9.75 6.96
N PHE A 52 -10.69 9.20 7.57
CA PHE A 52 -12.02 9.16 6.97
C PHE A 52 -12.62 10.55 6.75
N LEU A 53 -12.62 11.41 7.78
CA LEU A 53 -13.13 12.79 7.66
C LEU A 53 -12.37 13.60 6.61
N THR A 54 -11.04 13.46 6.56
CA THR A 54 -10.22 14.14 5.56
C THR A 54 -10.59 13.68 4.15
N THR A 55 -10.87 12.39 3.98
CA THR A 55 -11.32 11.84 2.69
C THR A 55 -12.69 12.40 2.28
N VAL A 56 -13.66 12.48 3.23
CA VAL A 56 -14.98 13.09 2.97
C VAL A 56 -14.83 14.57 2.63
N CYS A 57 -13.95 15.30 3.33
CA CYS A 57 -13.67 16.70 3.05
C CYS A 57 -13.05 16.87 1.65
N LEU A 58 -12.06 16.07 1.28
CA LEU A 58 -11.40 16.09 -0.03
C LEU A 58 -12.43 15.84 -1.16
N TYR A 59 -13.21 14.79 -1.02
CA TYR A 59 -14.26 14.43 -1.98
C TYR A 59 -15.31 15.55 -2.12
N THR A 60 -15.79 16.10 -1.01
CA THR A 60 -16.73 17.22 -1.00
C THR A 60 -16.14 18.45 -1.68
N SER A 61 -14.88 18.78 -1.38
CA SER A 61 -14.19 19.92 -1.98
C SER A 61 -14.02 19.76 -3.49
N TYR A 62 -13.72 18.54 -3.96
CA TYR A 62 -13.69 18.21 -5.38
C TYR A 62 -15.05 18.46 -6.05
N LEU A 63 -16.14 17.93 -5.48
CA LEU A 63 -17.50 18.13 -6.02
C LEU A 63 -17.91 19.60 -6.05
N ASN A 64 -17.53 20.38 -5.04
CA ASN A 64 -17.77 21.81 -4.99
C ASN A 64 -17.05 22.56 -6.13
N LYS A 65 -15.80 22.18 -6.45
CA LYS A 65 -15.09 22.72 -7.60
C LYS A 65 -15.77 22.33 -8.92
N GLN A 66 -16.16 21.07 -9.08
CA GLN A 66 -16.84 20.60 -10.28
C GLN A 66 -18.20 21.30 -10.52
N SER A 67 -18.90 21.65 -9.46
CA SER A 67 -20.18 22.39 -9.52
C SER A 67 -20.02 23.92 -9.59
N GLY A 68 -18.79 24.44 -9.64
CA GLY A 68 -18.52 25.88 -9.70
C GLY A 68 -18.74 26.63 -8.37
N LYS A 69 -18.95 25.93 -7.26
CA LYS A 69 -19.11 26.56 -5.92
C LYS A 69 -17.77 27.09 -5.37
N THR A 70 -16.67 26.47 -5.74
CA THR A 70 -15.31 26.88 -5.36
C THR A 70 -14.38 26.77 -6.56
N ASN A 71 -13.27 27.53 -6.52
CA ASN A 71 -12.25 27.48 -7.59
C ASN A 71 -11.07 26.53 -7.24
N THR A 72 -11.02 26.05 -6.00
CA THR A 72 -9.89 25.24 -5.50
C THR A 72 -10.38 24.02 -4.74
N ILE A 73 -9.56 22.98 -4.75
CA ILE A 73 -9.74 21.78 -3.91
C ILE A 73 -8.85 21.93 -2.69
N SER A 74 -9.39 21.65 -1.50
CA SER A 74 -8.63 21.70 -0.25
C SER A 74 -9.24 20.77 0.79
N CYS A 75 -8.38 20.13 1.58
CA CYS A 75 -8.76 19.32 2.74
C CYS A 75 -7.80 19.56 3.92
N LYS A 76 -7.31 20.80 4.04
CA LYS A 76 -6.46 21.20 5.18
C LYS A 76 -7.26 21.11 6.47
N LYS A 77 -6.57 21.06 7.60
CA LYS A 77 -7.17 20.96 8.93
C LYS A 77 -8.37 21.93 9.11
N LYS A 78 -8.24 23.17 8.66
CA LYS A 78 -9.32 24.18 8.74
C LYS A 78 -10.56 23.79 7.91
N ASP A 79 -10.35 23.13 6.75
CA ASP A 79 -11.43 22.76 5.84
C ASP A 79 -12.17 21.53 6.40
N VAL A 80 -11.45 20.60 7.04
CA VAL A 80 -12.05 19.46 7.75
C VAL A 80 -12.87 19.95 8.95
N LEU A 81 -12.35 20.91 9.73
CA LEU A 81 -13.10 21.54 10.84
C LEU A 81 -14.35 22.27 10.36
N GLY A 82 -14.31 22.87 9.17
CA GLY A 82 -15.40 23.57 8.54
C GLY A 82 -16.34 22.72 7.67
N LEU A 83 -16.16 21.38 7.64
CA LEU A 83 -16.98 20.50 6.83
C LEU A 83 -18.45 20.56 7.30
N PRO A 84 -19.41 21.03 6.47
CA PRO A 84 -20.81 21.10 6.88
C PRO A 84 -21.40 19.72 7.12
N TYR A 85 -22.23 19.59 8.15
CA TYR A 85 -22.94 18.35 8.49
C TYR A 85 -23.70 17.78 7.28
N GLU A 86 -24.44 18.64 6.56
CA GLU A 86 -25.21 18.24 5.38
C GLU A 86 -24.32 17.67 4.27
N SER A 87 -23.13 18.24 4.10
CA SER A 87 -22.13 17.72 3.14
C SER A 87 -21.55 16.38 3.58
N TYR A 88 -21.30 16.20 4.88
CA TYR A 88 -20.85 14.93 5.44
C TYR A 88 -21.88 13.83 5.17
N ILE A 89 -23.14 14.05 5.53
CA ILE A 89 -24.23 13.07 5.33
C ILE A 89 -24.43 12.76 3.85
N ALA A 90 -24.38 13.76 2.98
CA ALA A 90 -24.57 13.56 1.54
C ALA A 90 -23.45 12.74 0.88
N ASN A 91 -22.21 12.82 1.39
CA ASN A 91 -21.03 12.32 0.70
C ASN A 91 -20.36 11.12 1.37
N ARG A 92 -20.65 10.83 2.65
CA ARG A 92 -19.98 9.73 3.40
C ARG A 92 -20.14 8.36 2.75
N ASP A 93 -21.32 8.05 2.21
CA ASP A 93 -21.61 6.73 1.65
C ASP A 93 -20.85 6.51 0.32
N ALA A 94 -20.68 7.57 -0.49
CA ALA A 94 -19.82 7.54 -1.66
C ALA A 94 -18.36 7.27 -1.28
N VAL A 95 -17.88 7.92 -0.21
CA VAL A 95 -16.51 7.71 0.31
C VAL A 95 -16.35 6.31 0.89
N LEU A 96 -17.35 5.76 1.60
CA LEU A 96 -17.33 4.36 2.05
C LEU A 96 -17.19 3.40 0.87
N SER A 97 -17.94 3.64 -0.21
CA SER A 97 -17.79 2.86 -1.46
C SER A 97 -16.38 3.04 -2.04
N GLY A 98 -15.84 4.25 -2.03
CA GLY A 98 -14.48 4.55 -2.46
C GLY A 98 -13.42 3.74 -1.69
N PHE A 99 -13.53 3.63 -0.36
CA PHE A 99 -12.63 2.78 0.45
C PHE A 99 -12.75 1.30 0.08
N LYS A 100 -13.96 0.79 -0.17
CA LYS A 100 -14.15 -0.61 -0.61
C LYS A 100 -13.46 -0.87 -1.95
N ILE A 101 -13.62 0.02 -2.92
CA ILE A 101 -12.98 -0.08 -4.23
C ILE A 101 -11.45 0.02 -4.09
N ALA A 102 -10.96 0.96 -3.26
CA ALA A 102 -9.54 1.10 -2.97
C ALA A 102 -8.95 -0.17 -2.34
N LYS A 103 -9.68 -0.83 -1.42
CA LYS A 103 -9.28 -2.11 -0.83
C LYS A 103 -9.15 -3.21 -1.88
N GLU A 104 -10.16 -3.35 -2.77
CA GLU A 104 -10.12 -4.31 -3.88
C GLU A 104 -8.91 -4.05 -4.80
N PHE A 105 -8.64 -2.79 -5.17
CA PHE A 105 -7.49 -2.39 -5.97
C PHE A 105 -6.15 -2.75 -5.30
N LEU A 106 -6.00 -2.48 -4.01
CA LEU A 106 -4.78 -2.78 -3.28
C LEU A 106 -4.53 -4.29 -3.18
N LEU A 107 -5.56 -5.06 -2.86
CA LEU A 107 -5.46 -6.51 -2.71
C LEU A 107 -5.19 -7.21 -4.05
N ARG A 108 -6.00 -6.91 -5.06
CA ARG A 108 -5.99 -7.61 -6.35
C ARG A 108 -4.88 -7.12 -7.27
N ASP A 109 -4.75 -5.79 -7.39
CA ASP A 109 -3.92 -5.18 -8.44
C ASP A 109 -2.56 -4.74 -7.93
N GLN A 110 -2.40 -4.47 -6.63
CA GLN A 110 -1.13 -4.00 -6.06
C GLN A 110 -0.47 -4.99 -5.11
N CYS A 111 -1.12 -6.10 -4.77
CA CYS A 111 -0.60 -7.16 -3.90
C CYS A 111 -0.18 -6.66 -2.51
N VAL A 112 -0.94 -5.71 -1.96
CA VAL A 112 -0.80 -5.23 -0.58
C VAL A 112 -1.88 -5.91 0.25
N PHE A 113 -1.51 -6.87 1.10
CA PHE A 113 -2.46 -7.79 1.71
C PHE A 113 -2.81 -7.45 3.17
N ARG A 114 -1.89 -6.83 3.91
CA ARG A 114 -2.01 -6.57 5.35
C ARG A 114 -1.70 -5.13 5.70
N GLN A 115 -2.23 -4.66 6.82
CA GLN A 115 -1.97 -3.32 7.34
C GLN A 115 -0.46 -3.04 7.50
N ARG A 116 0.29 -3.98 8.02
CA ARG A 116 1.75 -3.83 8.22
C ARG A 116 2.52 -3.62 6.91
N ASP A 117 1.97 -4.11 5.78
CA ASP A 117 2.60 -4.06 4.46
C ASP A 117 2.12 -2.85 3.66
N LEU A 118 1.11 -2.11 4.14
CA LEU A 118 0.63 -0.89 3.51
C LEU A 118 1.73 0.19 3.54
N PRO A 119 2.19 0.69 2.38
CA PRO A 119 3.28 1.67 2.32
C PRO A 119 2.94 2.97 3.05
N TYR A 120 1.82 3.61 2.67
CA TYR A 120 1.34 4.86 3.25
C TYR A 120 -0.15 4.79 3.55
N THR A 121 -0.55 4.89 4.81
CA THR A 121 -1.96 5.08 5.18
C THR A 121 -2.49 6.42 4.65
N THR A 122 -1.65 7.45 4.60
CA THR A 122 -1.99 8.78 4.11
C THR A 122 -2.35 8.80 2.62
N GLN A 123 -1.79 7.91 1.80
CA GLN A 123 -2.13 7.79 0.37
C GLN A 123 -3.52 7.17 0.15
N LEU A 124 -4.11 6.55 1.17
CA LEU A 124 -5.49 6.05 1.09
C LEU A 124 -6.51 7.19 0.96
N ILE A 125 -6.21 8.37 1.50
CA ILE A 125 -7.09 9.54 1.43
C ILE A 125 -7.42 9.90 -0.03
N PRO A 126 -6.43 10.26 -0.87
CA PRO A 126 -6.72 10.55 -2.28
C PRO A 126 -7.17 9.31 -3.04
N LEU A 127 -6.64 8.11 -2.75
CA LEU A 127 -7.06 6.88 -3.44
C LEU A 127 -8.56 6.60 -3.26
N ALA A 128 -9.05 6.63 -2.01
CA ALA A 128 -10.46 6.39 -1.74
C ALA A 128 -11.36 7.50 -2.31
N ALA A 129 -10.92 8.76 -2.28
CA ALA A 129 -11.65 9.87 -2.88
C ALA A 129 -11.73 9.75 -4.41
N ILE A 130 -10.63 9.39 -5.09
CA ILE A 130 -10.60 9.11 -6.54
C ILE A 130 -11.56 7.95 -6.87
N CYS A 131 -11.47 6.85 -6.12
CA CYS A 131 -12.36 5.70 -6.31
C CYS A 131 -13.84 6.05 -6.10
N ALA A 132 -14.14 6.94 -5.15
CA ALA A 132 -15.50 7.44 -4.91
C ALA A 132 -16.03 8.26 -6.10
N VAL A 133 -15.17 9.07 -6.74
CA VAL A 133 -15.54 9.85 -7.94
C VAL A 133 -15.76 8.95 -9.15
N LEU A 134 -14.82 8.03 -9.40
CA LEU A 134 -14.82 7.18 -10.60
C LEU A 134 -15.87 6.06 -10.52
N GLY A 135 -16.14 5.54 -9.32
CA GLY A 135 -17.01 4.39 -9.11
C GLY A 135 -16.39 3.06 -9.54
N LYS A 136 -17.03 1.95 -9.10
CA LYS A 136 -16.48 0.59 -9.26
C LYS A 136 -16.26 0.19 -10.73
N SER A 137 -17.21 0.49 -11.60
CA SER A 137 -17.10 0.11 -13.02
C SER A 137 -15.87 0.73 -13.65
N LYS A 138 -15.68 2.05 -13.48
CA LYS A 138 -14.57 2.79 -14.07
C LYS A 138 -13.22 2.39 -13.47
N CYS A 139 -13.15 2.17 -12.16
CA CYS A 139 -11.94 1.71 -11.49
C CYS A 139 -11.49 0.31 -11.93
N ASN A 140 -12.40 -0.53 -12.44
CA ASN A 140 -12.07 -1.86 -12.94
C ASN A 140 -11.66 -1.91 -14.43
N GLU A 141 -11.71 -0.80 -15.14
CA GLU A 141 -11.21 -0.73 -16.51
C GLU A 141 -9.69 -0.90 -16.56
N PRO A 142 -9.14 -1.72 -17.48
CA PRO A 142 -7.68 -1.99 -17.53
C PRO A 142 -6.81 -0.73 -17.62
N ASN A 143 -7.23 0.27 -18.40
CA ASN A 143 -6.51 1.53 -18.53
C ASN A 143 -6.55 2.34 -17.23
N THR A 144 -7.67 2.35 -16.52
CA THR A 144 -7.80 3.02 -15.21
C THR A 144 -6.90 2.34 -14.18
N ILE A 145 -6.91 1.00 -14.11
CA ILE A 145 -6.01 0.23 -13.23
C ILE A 145 -4.56 0.58 -13.52
N LYS A 146 -4.16 0.64 -14.78
CA LYS A 146 -2.80 1.01 -15.19
C LYS A 146 -2.42 2.43 -14.75
N THR A 147 -3.31 3.39 -14.96
CA THR A 147 -3.10 4.80 -14.58
C THR A 147 -2.99 4.95 -13.06
N LEU A 148 -3.93 4.39 -12.31
CA LEU A 148 -3.91 4.40 -10.84
C LEU A 148 -2.69 3.66 -10.27
N SER A 149 -2.30 2.53 -10.87
CA SER A 149 -1.09 1.81 -10.46
C SER A 149 0.17 2.65 -10.65
N ARG A 150 0.31 3.32 -11.80
CA ARG A 150 1.45 4.21 -12.06
C ARG A 150 1.52 5.33 -11.03
N TRP A 151 0.41 6.02 -10.77
CA TRP A 151 0.33 7.07 -9.75
C TRP A 151 0.69 6.53 -8.36
N TYR A 152 0.10 5.39 -7.98
CA TYR A 152 0.31 4.76 -6.68
C TYR A 152 1.79 4.45 -6.42
N TRP A 153 2.44 3.78 -7.39
CA TRP A 153 3.85 3.42 -7.27
C TRP A 153 4.80 4.63 -7.37
N CYS A 154 4.50 5.62 -8.19
CA CYS A 154 5.26 6.87 -8.23
C CYS A 154 5.25 7.57 -6.86
N GLY A 155 4.09 7.60 -6.20
CA GLY A 155 3.96 8.17 -4.87
C GLY A 155 4.77 7.44 -3.79
N ILE A 156 4.80 6.09 -3.87
CA ILE A 156 5.53 5.25 -2.91
C ILE A 156 7.04 5.32 -3.13
N LEU A 157 7.49 5.07 -4.35
CA LEU A 157 8.93 5.02 -4.68
C LEU A 157 9.56 6.41 -4.67
N GLY A 158 8.79 7.45 -4.94
CA GLY A 158 9.18 8.84 -4.75
C GLY A 158 9.12 9.32 -3.29
N GLU A 159 8.71 8.47 -2.34
CA GLU A 159 8.60 8.75 -0.90
C GLU A 159 7.76 10.01 -0.59
N MET A 160 6.62 10.19 -1.29
CA MET A 160 5.91 11.47 -1.38
C MET A 160 4.81 11.71 -0.34
N TYR A 161 4.46 10.69 0.48
CA TYR A 161 3.32 10.79 1.43
C TYR A 161 3.74 10.73 2.90
N GLY A 162 5.01 11.00 3.19
CA GLY A 162 5.58 10.95 4.55
C GLY A 162 5.41 12.23 5.40
N GLY A 163 4.82 13.30 4.86
CA GLY A 163 4.72 14.60 5.52
C GLY A 163 3.34 15.24 5.43
N ALA A 164 3.29 16.57 5.37
CA ALA A 164 2.06 17.34 5.13
C ALA A 164 1.64 17.18 3.65
N ASN A 165 0.52 16.53 3.42
CA ASN A 165 0.15 16.01 2.10
C ASN A 165 -1.13 16.62 1.52
N GLU A 166 -1.80 17.54 2.24
CA GLU A 166 -3.13 18.02 1.87
C GLU A 166 -3.16 18.71 0.49
N THR A 167 -2.09 19.42 0.13
CA THR A 167 -1.95 20.02 -1.20
C THR A 167 -1.77 18.94 -2.28
N ARG A 168 -1.03 17.86 -1.97
CA ARG A 168 -0.85 16.73 -2.86
C ARG A 168 -2.15 15.99 -3.08
N TYR A 169 -2.93 15.74 -2.03
CA TYR A 169 -4.25 15.10 -2.16
C TYR A 169 -5.18 15.86 -3.11
N ALA A 170 -5.14 17.21 -3.06
CA ALA A 170 -5.93 18.05 -3.96
C ALA A 170 -5.49 17.90 -5.42
N TYR A 171 -4.18 17.84 -5.69
CA TYR A 171 -3.67 17.54 -7.02
C TYR A 171 -4.02 16.12 -7.48
N ASP A 172 -3.82 15.14 -6.61
CA ASP A 172 -4.04 13.73 -6.96
C ASP A 172 -5.45 13.43 -7.40
N ILE A 173 -6.47 13.93 -6.65
CA ILE A 173 -7.86 13.68 -7.04
C ILE A 173 -8.20 14.34 -8.38
N GLU A 174 -7.73 15.56 -8.62
CA GLU A 174 -7.95 16.27 -9.89
C GLU A 174 -7.22 15.58 -11.04
N ASP A 175 -5.90 15.40 -10.91
CA ASP A 175 -5.06 14.81 -11.94
C ASP A 175 -5.54 13.42 -12.35
N MET A 176 -5.83 12.55 -11.36
CA MET A 176 -6.22 11.17 -11.67
C MET A 176 -7.59 11.06 -12.31
N VAL A 177 -8.56 11.86 -11.86
CA VAL A 177 -9.90 11.87 -12.48
C VAL A 177 -9.84 12.45 -13.89
N GLU A 178 -9.07 13.52 -14.10
CA GLU A 178 -8.91 14.12 -15.43
C GLU A 178 -8.19 13.14 -16.38
N GLU A 179 -7.09 12.49 -15.94
CA GLU A 179 -6.34 11.53 -16.75
C GLU A 179 -7.21 10.34 -17.18
N VAL A 180 -7.94 9.74 -16.23
CA VAL A 180 -8.83 8.61 -16.50
C VAL A 180 -9.96 8.96 -17.49
N ASN A 181 -10.38 10.24 -17.50
CA ASN A 181 -11.38 10.75 -18.43
C ASN A 181 -10.79 11.30 -19.74
N GLY A 182 -9.48 11.17 -19.96
CA GLY A 182 -8.80 11.61 -21.17
C GLY A 182 -8.72 13.14 -21.32
N ARG A 183 -8.74 13.87 -20.20
CA ARG A 183 -8.64 15.33 -20.18
C ARG A 183 -7.24 15.78 -19.80
N PRO A 184 -6.74 16.93 -20.35
CA PRO A 184 -5.44 17.46 -19.99
C PRO A 184 -5.30 17.73 -18.50
N ASN A 185 -4.17 17.34 -17.93
CA ASN A 185 -3.83 17.52 -16.52
C ASN A 185 -2.32 17.60 -16.33
N ALA A 186 -1.87 17.93 -15.12
CA ALA A 186 -0.46 18.14 -14.83
C ALA A 186 0.27 16.88 -14.34
N MET A 187 -0.47 15.83 -13.93
CA MET A 187 0.09 14.59 -13.38
C MET A 187 1.16 14.84 -12.32
N HIS A 188 0.88 15.76 -11.38
CA HIS A 188 1.87 16.30 -10.43
C HIS A 188 2.67 15.22 -9.71
N THR A 189 2.01 14.22 -9.13
CA THR A 189 2.69 13.14 -8.38
C THR A 189 3.56 12.29 -9.31
N ILE A 190 3.08 11.94 -10.50
CA ILE A 190 3.85 11.11 -11.44
C ILE A 190 5.07 11.89 -11.96
N ASN A 191 4.88 13.15 -12.35
CA ASN A 191 5.94 13.97 -12.94
C ASN A 191 6.99 14.44 -11.91
N SER A 192 6.63 14.49 -10.63
CA SER A 192 7.55 14.84 -9.54
C SER A 192 8.26 13.62 -8.94
N ALA A 193 7.86 12.39 -9.30
CA ALA A 193 8.46 11.20 -8.74
C ALA A 193 9.90 11.00 -9.22
N VAL A 194 10.83 10.90 -8.28
CA VAL A 194 12.23 10.59 -8.56
C VAL A 194 12.61 9.35 -7.74
N PHE A 195 13.08 8.33 -8.42
CA PHE A 195 13.61 7.12 -7.78
C PHE A 195 15.05 6.89 -8.23
N SER A 196 15.97 6.79 -7.27
CA SER A 196 17.36 6.42 -7.53
C SER A 196 17.62 4.96 -7.13
N SER A 197 18.24 4.17 -8.00
CA SER A 197 18.63 2.79 -7.68
C SER A 197 19.57 2.72 -6.47
N THR A 198 20.36 3.76 -6.20
CA THR A 198 21.22 3.82 -5.01
C THR A 198 20.42 3.84 -3.71
N ARG A 199 19.14 4.28 -3.76
CA ARG A 199 18.24 4.22 -2.62
C ARG A 199 18.03 2.79 -2.10
N LEU A 200 18.07 1.79 -2.99
CA LEU A 200 17.97 0.37 -2.62
C LEU A 200 19.07 -0.07 -1.64
N LEU A 201 20.27 0.50 -1.76
CA LEU A 201 21.38 0.17 -0.86
C LEU A 201 21.15 0.66 0.59
N THR A 202 20.33 1.69 0.76
CA THR A 202 20.05 2.33 2.07
C THR A 202 18.70 1.94 2.67
N LEU A 203 17.85 1.22 1.93
CA LEU A 203 16.58 0.71 2.43
C LEU A 203 16.81 -0.54 3.30
N GLN A 204 16.73 -0.38 4.61
CA GLN A 204 17.03 -1.45 5.58
C GLN A 204 15.84 -1.84 6.43
N THR A 205 14.95 -0.90 6.73
CA THR A 205 13.84 -1.09 7.66
C THR A 205 12.51 -1.35 6.97
N ARG A 206 11.77 -2.33 7.47
CA ARG A 206 10.40 -2.65 7.06
C ARG A 206 9.39 -1.51 7.32
N LEU A 207 9.77 -0.47 8.06
CA LEU A 207 8.91 0.69 8.31
C LEU A 207 8.89 1.68 7.14
N SER A 208 9.89 1.65 6.27
CA SER A 208 9.93 2.53 5.09
C SER A 208 8.87 2.14 4.06
N ALA A 209 8.15 3.14 3.55
CA ALA A 209 7.15 2.93 2.51
C ALA A 209 7.75 2.35 1.22
N ALA A 210 8.92 2.84 0.80
CA ALA A 210 9.63 2.29 -0.36
C ALA A 210 10.04 0.83 -0.15
N TYR A 211 10.45 0.44 1.07
CA TYR A 211 10.74 -0.96 1.40
C TYR A 211 9.50 -1.84 1.23
N LYS A 212 8.37 -1.44 1.84
CA LYS A 212 7.10 -2.17 1.72
C LYS A 212 6.65 -2.25 0.26
N GLY A 213 6.82 -1.16 -0.49
CA GLY A 213 6.51 -1.10 -1.91
C GLY A 213 7.30 -2.14 -2.73
N ILE A 214 8.60 -2.25 -2.51
CA ILE A 214 9.44 -3.25 -3.22
C ILE A 214 8.99 -4.67 -2.89
N MET A 215 8.67 -4.99 -1.64
CA MET A 215 8.14 -6.31 -1.27
C MET A 215 6.81 -6.59 -2.00
N ALA A 216 5.89 -5.62 -2.04
CA ALA A 216 4.62 -5.77 -2.75
C ALA A 216 4.82 -5.93 -4.27
N LEU A 217 5.82 -5.28 -4.87
CA LEU A 217 6.17 -5.48 -6.28
C LEU A 217 6.68 -6.91 -6.54
N LEU A 218 7.47 -7.51 -5.63
CA LEU A 218 7.86 -8.91 -5.76
C LEU A 218 6.64 -9.86 -5.75
N TYR A 219 5.66 -9.59 -4.87
CA TYR A 219 4.39 -10.34 -4.87
C TYR A 219 3.61 -10.16 -6.16
N LYS A 220 3.55 -8.93 -6.68
CA LYS A 220 2.88 -8.60 -7.93
C LYS A 220 3.50 -9.32 -9.14
N GLU A 221 4.81 -9.47 -9.15
CA GLU A 221 5.56 -10.24 -10.15
C GLU A 221 5.54 -11.75 -9.89
N LYS A 222 4.71 -12.19 -8.93
CA LYS A 222 4.45 -13.61 -8.65
C LYS A 222 5.71 -14.38 -8.25
N CYS A 223 6.54 -13.80 -7.38
CA CYS A 223 7.69 -14.52 -6.83
C CYS A 223 7.25 -15.83 -6.16
N ARG A 224 8.06 -16.87 -6.27
CA ARG A 224 7.73 -18.24 -5.86
C ARG A 224 8.67 -18.74 -4.78
N ASP A 225 8.13 -19.43 -3.79
CA ASP A 225 8.94 -20.07 -2.75
C ASP A 225 9.96 -21.03 -3.35
N PHE A 226 11.19 -21.02 -2.84
CA PHE A 226 12.30 -21.81 -3.40
C PHE A 226 12.08 -23.33 -3.29
N MET A 227 11.44 -23.80 -2.19
CA MET A 227 11.22 -25.24 -1.99
C MET A 227 9.88 -25.71 -2.58
N ASN A 228 8.80 -25.00 -2.28
CA ASN A 228 7.44 -25.49 -2.55
C ASN A 228 6.88 -25.00 -3.89
N ASN A 229 7.58 -24.12 -4.63
CA ASN A 229 7.07 -23.48 -5.84
C ASN A 229 5.76 -22.70 -5.64
N THR A 230 5.37 -22.43 -4.41
CA THR A 230 4.15 -21.71 -4.09
C THR A 230 4.32 -20.25 -4.42
N THR A 231 3.39 -19.68 -5.19
CA THR A 231 3.33 -18.23 -5.45
C THR A 231 2.93 -17.53 -4.17
N ILE A 232 3.62 -16.44 -3.85
CA ILE A 232 3.27 -15.59 -2.71
C ILE A 232 2.17 -14.64 -3.16
N ASP A 233 0.92 -15.02 -2.90
CA ASP A 233 -0.30 -14.30 -3.24
C ASP A 233 -1.17 -14.05 -2.00
N ILE A 234 -2.36 -13.45 -2.20
CA ILE A 234 -3.27 -13.12 -1.11
C ILE A 234 -3.70 -14.36 -0.31
N VAL A 235 -4.04 -15.46 -0.98
CA VAL A 235 -4.54 -16.68 -0.32
C VAL A 235 -3.45 -17.30 0.54
N ASN A 236 -2.27 -17.50 -0.05
CA ASN A 236 -1.12 -18.08 0.64
C ASN A 236 -0.62 -17.19 1.78
N SER A 237 -0.61 -15.85 1.58
CA SER A 237 -0.24 -14.89 2.62
C SER A 237 -1.23 -14.81 3.78
N MET A 238 -2.49 -15.17 3.56
CA MET A 238 -3.50 -15.30 4.63
C MET A 238 -3.31 -16.57 5.46
N LEU A 239 -2.91 -17.67 4.81
CA LEU A 239 -2.65 -18.93 5.47
C LEU A 239 -1.35 -18.89 6.27
N GLU A 240 -0.28 -18.43 5.65
CA GLU A 240 1.04 -18.29 6.28
C GLU A 240 1.74 -17.02 5.81
N SER A 241 2.06 -16.12 6.73
CA SER A 241 2.78 -14.87 6.41
C SER A 241 4.20 -15.17 5.94
N PRO A 242 4.61 -14.65 4.76
CA PRO A 242 5.99 -14.81 4.31
C PRO A 242 6.99 -14.18 5.28
N ASP A 243 8.12 -14.86 5.44
CA ASP A 243 9.30 -14.28 6.08
C ASP A 243 10.11 -13.47 5.09
N ILE A 244 10.81 -12.46 5.57
CA ILE A 244 11.81 -11.75 4.76
C ILE A 244 13.17 -12.39 5.04
N HIS A 245 13.62 -13.14 4.05
CA HIS A 245 14.89 -13.87 4.06
C HIS A 245 16.03 -12.97 3.58
N HIS A 246 17.20 -13.09 4.21
CA HIS A 246 18.45 -12.55 3.67
C HIS A 246 19.02 -13.54 2.64
N ILE A 247 19.14 -13.12 1.38
CA ILE A 247 19.67 -13.95 0.28
C ILE A 247 21.07 -14.46 0.63
N PHE A 248 21.93 -13.58 1.12
CA PHE A 248 23.16 -13.92 1.84
C PHE A 248 22.86 -13.81 3.35
N PRO A 249 22.68 -14.92 4.07
CA PRO A 249 22.26 -14.93 5.46
C PRO A 249 23.17 -14.11 6.37
N GLU A 250 22.57 -13.49 7.40
CA GLU A 250 23.28 -12.64 8.35
C GLU A 250 24.50 -13.34 8.97
N ALA A 251 24.33 -14.57 9.45
CA ALA A 251 25.43 -15.35 10.04
C ALA A 251 26.58 -15.61 9.04
N TYR A 252 26.25 -15.86 7.77
CA TYR A 252 27.25 -16.00 6.72
C TYR A 252 27.97 -14.65 6.49
N CYS A 253 27.23 -13.55 6.35
CA CYS A 253 27.80 -12.23 6.10
C CYS A 253 28.72 -11.77 7.25
N GLU A 254 28.34 -12.02 8.50
CA GLU A 254 29.16 -11.71 9.68
C GLU A 254 30.45 -12.51 9.68
N LYS A 255 30.40 -13.83 9.39
CA LYS A 255 31.58 -14.69 9.23
C LYS A 255 32.53 -14.19 8.14
N MET A 256 32.00 -13.59 7.07
CA MET A 256 32.76 -13.02 5.97
C MET A 256 33.21 -11.58 6.22
N GLY A 257 32.91 -11.00 7.38
CA GLY A 257 33.27 -9.62 7.73
C GLY A 257 32.50 -8.55 6.93
N ILE A 258 31.35 -8.90 6.34
CA ILE A 258 30.50 -7.96 5.60
C ILE A 258 29.74 -7.08 6.62
N LYS A 259 29.81 -5.77 6.45
CA LYS A 259 29.15 -4.82 7.34
C LYS A 259 27.62 -4.92 7.29
N ARG A 260 26.97 -4.72 8.44
CA ARG A 260 25.51 -4.82 8.60
C ARG A 260 24.76 -3.90 7.64
N GLU A 261 25.23 -2.67 7.43
CA GLU A 261 24.60 -1.71 6.52
C GLU A 261 24.50 -2.26 5.10
N ARG A 262 25.43 -3.11 4.68
CA ARG A 262 25.45 -3.74 3.37
C ARG A 262 24.54 -4.95 3.29
N TYR A 263 24.68 -5.91 4.20
CA TYR A 263 23.88 -7.15 4.13
C TYR A 263 22.43 -6.92 4.57
N ASN A 264 22.12 -5.88 5.34
CA ASN A 264 20.77 -5.57 5.78
C ASN A 264 19.98 -4.68 4.80
N SER A 265 20.57 -4.30 3.67
CA SER A 265 19.85 -3.57 2.62
C SER A 265 18.80 -4.45 1.92
N ILE A 266 17.78 -3.80 1.32
CA ILE A 266 16.68 -4.51 0.67
C ILE A 266 17.11 -5.39 -0.51
N ILE A 267 18.22 -5.05 -1.17
CA ILE A 267 18.76 -5.85 -2.27
C ILE A 267 19.22 -7.25 -1.84
N ASN A 268 19.48 -7.45 -0.56
CA ASN A 268 19.80 -8.75 0.04
C ASN A 268 18.58 -9.40 0.71
N LYS A 269 17.36 -8.97 0.39
CA LYS A 269 16.14 -9.44 1.05
C LYS A 269 15.09 -9.86 0.05
N THR A 270 14.44 -10.99 0.34
CA THR A 270 13.36 -11.50 -0.47
C THR A 270 12.31 -12.23 0.38
N PRO A 271 11.02 -12.22 0.00
CA PRO A 271 10.00 -12.96 0.72
C PRO A 271 10.04 -14.44 0.34
N ILE A 272 10.03 -15.33 1.33
CA ILE A 272 9.88 -16.78 1.17
C ILE A 272 8.99 -17.33 2.30
N LEU A 273 8.56 -18.58 2.19
CA LEU A 273 7.77 -19.19 3.26
C LEU A 273 8.64 -19.46 4.50
N PRO A 274 8.06 -19.37 5.73
CA PRO A 274 8.80 -19.60 6.97
C PRO A 274 9.48 -20.97 7.04
N ALA A 275 8.85 -22.02 6.49
CA ALA A 275 9.46 -23.36 6.44
C ALA A 275 10.73 -23.40 5.59
N THR A 276 10.71 -22.74 4.45
CA THR A 276 11.88 -22.60 3.56
C THR A 276 12.97 -21.79 4.22
N ASN A 277 12.62 -20.64 4.85
CA ASN A 277 13.56 -19.80 5.57
C ASN A 277 14.28 -20.56 6.70
N ARG A 278 13.54 -21.32 7.50
CA ARG A 278 14.13 -22.18 8.54
C ARG A 278 15.05 -23.26 7.97
N SER A 279 14.71 -23.82 6.81
CA SER A 279 15.50 -24.85 6.15
C SER A 279 16.84 -24.33 5.61
N ILE A 280 16.88 -23.08 5.17
CA ILE A 280 18.10 -22.41 4.68
C ILE A 280 19.06 -22.13 5.84
N GLY A 281 18.55 -21.64 6.95
CA GLY A 281 19.37 -21.29 8.12
C GLY A 281 20.39 -20.19 7.81
N GLY A 282 21.62 -20.35 8.32
CA GLY A 282 22.72 -19.38 8.17
C GLY A 282 23.77 -19.76 7.12
N ASN A 283 23.47 -20.70 6.23
CA ASN A 283 24.43 -21.26 5.27
C ASN A 283 24.67 -20.32 4.08
N ALA A 284 25.80 -20.46 3.41
CA ALA A 284 26.10 -19.76 2.16
C ALA A 284 25.06 -20.07 1.07
N PRO A 285 24.80 -19.14 0.12
CA PRO A 285 23.85 -19.38 -0.97
C PRO A 285 24.10 -20.66 -1.73
N SER A 286 25.36 -20.95 -2.13
CA SER A 286 25.73 -22.19 -2.82
C SER A 286 25.43 -23.46 -2.00
N GLU A 287 25.59 -23.39 -0.67
CA GLU A 287 25.31 -24.51 0.23
C GLU A 287 23.81 -24.75 0.38
N TYR A 288 23.01 -23.70 0.66
CA TYR A 288 21.57 -23.87 0.87
C TYR A 288 20.85 -24.23 -0.45
N LEU A 289 21.26 -23.67 -1.59
CA LEU A 289 20.68 -24.05 -2.89
C LEU A 289 20.96 -25.55 -3.19
N GLY A 290 22.19 -26.01 -2.93
CA GLY A 290 22.52 -27.43 -3.05
C GLY A 290 21.75 -28.33 -2.07
N ALA A 291 21.48 -27.85 -0.85
CA ALA A 291 20.67 -28.56 0.13
C ALA A 291 19.19 -28.66 -0.29
N ILE A 292 18.62 -27.57 -0.87
CA ILE A 292 17.25 -27.56 -1.40
C ILE A 292 17.09 -28.57 -2.52
N LEU A 293 18.03 -28.62 -3.48
CA LEU A 293 18.02 -29.60 -4.58
C LEU A 293 18.02 -31.06 -4.09
N LYS A 294 18.76 -31.35 -3.00
CA LYS A 294 18.78 -32.68 -2.39
C LYS A 294 17.55 -33.03 -1.58
N LYS A 295 16.91 -32.02 -0.98
CA LYS A 295 15.80 -32.18 -0.03
C LYS A 295 14.45 -32.32 -0.73
N VAL A 296 14.25 -31.62 -1.84
CA VAL A 296 12.97 -31.57 -2.58
C VAL A 296 13.05 -32.66 -3.68
N ASP A 297 12.27 -33.71 -3.50
CA ASP A 297 12.23 -34.80 -4.45
C ASP A 297 11.79 -34.35 -5.84
N GLY A 298 12.49 -34.78 -6.87
CA GLY A 298 12.23 -34.46 -8.27
C GLY A 298 12.53 -33.00 -8.68
N LEU A 299 13.04 -32.15 -7.79
CA LEU A 299 13.40 -30.78 -8.13
C LEU A 299 14.66 -30.72 -8.97
N THR A 300 14.53 -30.20 -10.18
CA THR A 300 15.68 -29.98 -11.08
C THR A 300 16.36 -28.63 -10.80
N GLU A 301 17.63 -28.51 -11.20
CA GLU A 301 18.35 -27.24 -11.06
C GLU A 301 17.70 -26.09 -11.86
N ASN A 302 17.21 -26.38 -13.09
CA ASN A 302 16.53 -25.39 -13.91
C ASN A 302 15.25 -24.88 -13.25
N GLU A 303 14.50 -25.74 -12.56
CA GLU A 303 13.29 -25.32 -11.83
C GLU A 303 13.66 -24.46 -10.61
N LEU A 304 14.70 -24.84 -9.85
CA LEU A 304 15.16 -24.02 -8.73
C LEU A 304 15.66 -22.66 -9.21
N GLN A 305 16.43 -22.64 -10.31
CA GLN A 305 16.84 -21.38 -10.97
C GLN A 305 15.62 -20.51 -11.29
N ALA A 306 14.61 -21.06 -11.96
CA ALA A 306 13.40 -20.31 -12.31
C ALA A 306 12.64 -19.78 -11.07
N ARG A 307 12.65 -20.51 -9.94
CA ARG A 307 12.07 -20.05 -8.68
C ARG A 307 12.86 -18.87 -8.09
N VAL A 308 14.19 -18.98 -8.03
CA VAL A 308 15.08 -17.92 -7.52
C VAL A 308 15.00 -16.67 -8.40
N GLU A 309 15.05 -16.84 -9.71
CA GLU A 309 14.98 -15.73 -10.68
C GLU A 309 13.62 -15.03 -10.71
N SER A 310 12.54 -15.68 -10.23
CA SER A 310 11.24 -15.03 -10.03
C SER A 310 11.28 -13.88 -8.99
N HIS A 311 12.36 -13.80 -8.20
CA HIS A 311 12.64 -12.72 -7.24
C HIS A 311 13.61 -11.67 -7.79
N PHE A 312 13.90 -11.66 -9.10
CA PHE A 312 14.90 -10.81 -9.74
C PHE A 312 16.32 -11.04 -9.21
N ILE A 313 16.62 -12.24 -8.72
CA ILE A 313 17.92 -12.65 -8.22
C ILE A 313 18.63 -13.40 -9.35
N ASN A 314 19.86 -13.00 -9.66
CA ASN A 314 20.69 -13.73 -10.61
C ASN A 314 21.18 -15.03 -9.98
N TYR A 315 20.65 -16.18 -10.42
CA TYR A 315 20.98 -17.48 -9.86
C TYR A 315 22.47 -17.82 -10.01
N ALA A 316 23.09 -17.46 -11.12
CA ALA A 316 24.50 -17.76 -11.37
C ALA A 316 25.46 -17.07 -10.38
N GLU A 317 25.06 -15.89 -9.86
CA GLU A 317 25.86 -15.15 -8.88
C GLU A 317 25.75 -15.70 -7.45
N LEU A 318 24.86 -16.67 -7.21
CA LEU A 318 24.68 -17.32 -5.92
C LEU A 318 25.47 -18.63 -5.76
N LYS A 319 26.01 -19.14 -6.85
CA LYS A 319 26.85 -20.36 -6.89
C LYS A 319 28.32 -20.04 -6.65
#